data_beed8b605e3281407b5cc75336c6e2b1
#
_entry.id   beed8b605e3281407b5cc75336c6e2b1
#
_cell.length_a   1.000
_cell.length_b   1.000
_cell.length_c   1.000
_cell.angle_alpha   90.00
_cell.angle_beta   90.00
_cell.angle_gamma   90.00
#
_symmetry.space_group_name_H-M   'P 1'
#
loop_
_entity.id
_entity.type
_entity.pdbx_description
1 polymer ?
#
loop_
_entity_poly.entity_id
_entity_poly.type
_entity_poly.pdbx_seq_one_letter_code
_entity_poly.pdbx_strand_id
1 'polypeptide(L)' 'MTDQQQPQTLLFTCLACQVGFSSAEIQRNHYVSVWHWYNLKRKVVELPPVTLEVFTQKVLGKYLRPFKLFLF' A
#
# COMPACT_ATOMS: atom_id res chain seq x y z
N MET A 1 -5.22 -23.12 11.61
CA MET A 1 -4.96 -22.71 11.48
C MET A 1 -4.58 -22.38 11.18
N THR A 2 -4.68 -22.47 11.16
CA THR A 2 -4.30 -22.04 10.91
C THR A 2 -3.85 -21.83 10.18
N ASP A 3 -4.03 -21.94 10.08
CA ASP A 3 -3.69 -21.69 9.39
C ASP A 3 -3.54 -21.46 8.54
N GLN A 4 -3.79 -21.56 8.43
CA GLN A 4 -3.79 -21.32 7.86
C GLN A 4 -3.52 -20.99 7.05
N GLN A 5 -3.55 -21.14 6.87
CA GLN A 5 -3.33 -20.73 6.20
C GLN A 5 -2.90 -20.01 5.59
N GLN A 6 -2.34 -20.12 5.42
CA GLN A 6 -1.89 -19.35 4.86
C GLN A 6 -1.09 -18.57 5.02
N PRO A 7 -1.13 -18.45 4.98
CA PRO A 7 -0.39 -17.26 5.21
C PRO A 7 1.00 -17.27 5.72
N GLN A 8 1.62 -18.34 5.81
CA GLN A 8 3.01 -18.34 6.21
C GLN A 8 3.88 -17.50 5.30
N THR A 9 3.52 -17.44 4.05
CA THR A 9 4.32 -16.66 3.10
C THR A 9 4.08 -15.18 3.24
N LEU A 10 3.14 -14.77 4.08
CA LEU A 10 2.83 -13.36 4.28
C LEU A 10 3.10 -12.97 5.71
N LEU A 11 4.32 -13.26 6.16
CA LEU A 11 4.71 -12.95 7.53
C LEU A 11 5.00 -11.48 7.75
N PHE A 12 5.31 -10.76 6.69
CA PHE A 12 5.68 -9.37 6.79
C PHE A 12 4.51 -8.52 6.33
N THR A 13 3.81 -7.91 7.26
CA THR A 13 2.57 -7.21 6.94
C THR A 13 2.70 -5.72 7.22
N CYS A 14 1.83 -4.96 6.56
CA CYS A 14 1.62 -3.56 6.87
C CYS A 14 0.16 -3.41 7.27
N LEU A 15 -0.07 -3.10 8.54
CA LEU A 15 -1.43 -2.99 9.03
C LEU A 15 -2.14 -1.76 8.49
N ALA A 16 -1.40 -0.68 8.25
CA ALA A 16 -2.02 0.53 7.74
C ALA A 16 -2.58 0.33 6.34
N CYS A 17 -1.91 -0.50 5.53
CA CYS A 17 -2.37 -0.77 4.17
C CYS A 17 -3.10 -2.09 4.06
N GLN A 18 -3.05 -2.91 5.12
CA GLN A 18 -3.70 -4.22 5.19
C GLN A 18 -3.22 -5.13 4.08
N VAL A 19 -1.91 -5.20 3.92
CA VAL A 19 -1.29 -6.09 2.94
C VAL A 19 -0.18 -6.88 3.60
N GLY A 20 0.16 -7.99 2.98
CA GLY A 20 1.24 -8.85 3.45
C GLY A 20 2.28 -9.04 2.36
N PHE A 21 3.49 -9.34 2.78
CA PHE A 21 4.62 -9.51 1.88
C PHE A 21 5.35 -10.80 2.21
N SER A 22 6.04 -11.33 1.24
CA SER A 22 6.75 -12.58 1.42
C SER A 22 8.17 -12.39 1.94
N SER A 23 8.66 -11.16 2.01
CA SER A 23 10.01 -10.92 2.52
C SER A 23 10.06 -9.56 3.20
N ALA A 24 11.04 -9.42 4.07
CA ALA A 24 11.27 -8.16 4.75
C ALA A 24 11.72 -7.08 3.78
N GLU A 25 12.43 -7.48 2.74
CA GLU A 25 12.91 -6.52 1.77
C GLU A 25 11.76 -5.87 1.02
N ILE A 26 10.79 -6.66 0.60
CA ILE A 26 9.61 -6.13 -0.08
C ILE A 26 8.82 -5.25 0.87
N GLN A 27 8.73 -5.66 2.13
CA GLN A 27 8.03 -4.87 3.13
C GLN A 27 8.68 -3.49 3.29
N ARG A 28 10.02 -3.45 3.35
CA ARG A 28 10.72 -2.18 3.49
C ARG A 28 10.51 -1.29 2.28
N ASN A 29 10.50 -1.87 1.09
CA ASN A 29 10.21 -1.10 -0.12
C ASN A 29 8.83 -0.51 -0.09
N HIS A 30 7.86 -1.25 0.47
CA HIS A 30 6.52 -0.74 0.61
C HIS A 30 6.48 0.49 1.52
N TYR A 31 7.24 0.47 2.60
CA TYR A 31 7.17 1.54 3.59
C TYR A 31 7.66 2.89 3.04
N VAL A 32 8.42 2.89 1.96
CA VAL A 32 8.86 4.15 1.35
C VAL A 32 7.99 4.53 0.16
N SER A 33 6.92 3.81 -0.11
CA SER A 33 6.08 4.08 -1.26
C SER A 33 5.07 5.17 -0.93
N VAL A 34 4.63 5.89 -1.98
CA VAL A 34 3.60 6.92 -1.79
C VAL A 34 2.26 6.30 -1.45
N TRP A 35 2.02 5.06 -1.89
CA TRP A 35 0.80 4.35 -1.53
C TRP A 35 0.71 4.15 -0.02
N HIS A 36 1.81 3.73 0.59
CA HIS A 36 1.85 3.55 2.04
C HIS A 36 1.56 4.88 2.76
N TRP A 37 2.21 5.94 2.32
CA TRP A 37 2.01 7.26 2.93
C TRP A 37 0.58 7.72 2.80
N TYR A 38 -0.02 7.48 1.66
CA TYR A 38 -1.41 7.86 1.45
C TYR A 38 -2.32 7.13 2.44
N ASN A 39 -2.11 5.82 2.60
CA ASN A 39 -2.92 5.06 3.54
C ASN A 39 -2.66 5.44 4.98
N LEU A 40 -1.44 5.86 5.32
CA LEU A 40 -1.19 6.36 6.66
C LEU A 40 -2.03 7.59 6.95
N LYS A 41 -2.13 8.48 6.00
CA LYS A 41 -2.95 9.67 6.19
C LYS A 41 -4.42 9.31 6.33
N ARG A 42 -4.87 8.33 5.56
CA ARG A 42 -6.25 7.88 5.70
C ARG A 42 -6.50 7.30 7.08
N LYS A 43 -5.53 6.56 7.60
CA LYS A 43 -5.67 5.96 8.92
C LYS A 43 -5.82 7.03 10.01
N VAL A 44 -5.08 8.11 9.88
CA VAL A 44 -5.13 9.19 10.87
C VAL A 44 -6.53 9.76 10.96
N VAL A 45 -7.24 9.88 9.86
CA VAL A 45 -8.61 10.42 9.86
C VAL A 45 -9.64 9.30 9.84
N GLU A 46 -9.21 8.07 10.16
CA GLU A 46 -10.10 6.94 10.35
C GLU A 46 -10.83 6.52 9.10
N LEU A 47 -10.18 6.65 7.96
CA LEU A 47 -10.67 6.12 6.71
C LEU A 47 -9.99 4.79 6.42
N PRO A 48 -10.67 3.85 5.79
CA PRO A 48 -10.05 2.58 5.46
C PRO A 48 -8.97 2.75 4.41
N PRO A 49 -7.98 1.86 4.38
CA PRO A 49 -6.94 1.92 3.37
C PRO A 49 -7.50 1.60 2.00
N VAL A 50 -6.81 2.07 0.96
CA VAL A 50 -7.16 1.71 -0.40
C VAL A 50 -6.14 0.70 -0.90
N THR A 51 -6.56 -0.13 -1.85
CA THR A 51 -5.66 -1.09 -2.46
C THR A 51 -4.70 -0.36 -3.41
N LEU A 52 -3.64 -1.07 -3.79
CA LEU A 52 -2.69 -0.50 -4.73
C LEU A 52 -3.38 -0.18 -6.05
N GLU A 53 -4.28 -1.05 -6.51
CA GLU A 53 -4.99 -0.81 -7.75
C GLU A 53 -5.82 0.47 -7.68
N VAL A 54 -6.55 0.64 -6.60
CA VAL A 54 -7.37 1.82 -6.44
C VAL A 54 -6.49 3.06 -6.34
N PHE A 55 -5.41 2.97 -5.58
CA PHE A 55 -4.50 4.10 -5.44
C PHE A 55 -3.92 4.50 -6.79
N THR A 56 -3.48 3.52 -7.56
CA THR A 56 -2.88 3.80 -8.85
C THR A 56 -3.88 4.45 -9.80
N GLN A 57 -5.10 3.94 -9.83
CA GLN A 57 -6.08 4.42 -10.79
C GLN A 57 -6.75 5.71 -10.36
N LYS A 58 -7.08 5.82 -9.07
CA LYS A 58 -7.89 6.93 -8.62
C LYS A 58 -7.06 8.09 -8.10
N VAL A 59 -5.94 7.79 -7.45
CA VAL A 59 -5.14 8.83 -6.83
C VAL A 59 -4.00 9.24 -7.76
N LEU A 60 -3.12 8.30 -8.09
CA LEU A 60 -2.00 8.61 -8.97
C LEU A 60 -2.48 8.99 -10.35
N GLY A 61 -3.49 8.29 -10.85
CA GLY A 61 -4.01 8.62 -12.17
C GLY A 61 -4.50 10.05 -12.25
N LYS A 62 -5.14 10.50 -11.17
CA LYS A 62 -5.64 11.85 -11.13
C LYS A 62 -4.50 12.87 -11.13
N TYR A 63 -3.46 12.61 -10.34
CA TYR A 63 -2.35 13.52 -10.28
C TYR A 63 -1.46 13.45 -11.50
N LEU A 64 -1.25 12.24 -12.02
CA LEU A 64 -0.33 12.07 -13.14
C LEU A 64 -0.86 12.56 -14.46
N ARG A 65 -2.18 12.52 -14.63
CA ARG A 65 -2.74 12.82 -15.92
C ARG A 65 -2.36 14.22 -16.41
N PRO A 66 -2.53 15.26 -15.59
CA PRO A 66 -2.14 16.58 -16.06
C PRO A 66 -0.66 16.86 -15.92
N PHE A 67 0.02 16.24 -14.98
CA PHE A 67 1.39 16.60 -14.66
C PHE A 67 2.32 15.43 -14.66
N LYS A 68 2.02 14.43 -15.44
CA LYS A 68 2.84 13.23 -15.40
C LYS A 68 4.29 13.51 -15.73
N LEU A 69 4.56 14.55 -16.46
CA LEU A 69 5.92 14.89 -16.82
C LEU A 69 6.71 15.43 -15.65
N PHE A 70 6.03 16.01 -14.70
CA PHE A 70 6.70 16.61 -13.56
C PHE A 70 6.97 15.62 -12.45
N LEU A 71 6.12 14.66 -12.31
CA LEU A 71 6.16 13.85 -11.11
C LEU A 71 7.23 12.82 -11.14
N PHE A 72 7.62 12.41 -12.25
CA PHE A 72 8.63 11.40 -12.37
C PHE A 72 9.47 11.60 -13.57
#